data_e70dccdeec619e508e802702b4b5d8bd
#
_entry.id   e70dccdeec619e508e802702b4b5d8bd
#
_cell.length_a   1.000
_cell.length_b   1.000
_cell.length_c   1.000
_cell.angle_alpha   90.00
_cell.angle_beta   90.00
_cell.angle_gamma   90.00
#
_symmetry.space_group_name_H-M   'P 1'
#
loop_
_entity.id
_entity.type
_entity.pdbx_description
1 polymer ?
#
loop_
_entity_poly.entity_id
_entity_poly.type
_entity_poly.pdbx_seq_one_letter_code
_entity_poly.pdbx_strand_id
1 'polypeptide(L)'
;MKKNVVLIPWIEREEAVNSSGIGRADRTKGYKYGVDSWKQWCEKHDVEFFLMDTLLVPESEMVITWQRWYVLEILEKNGVDYDQVLLVDADSVIHPDCPNFFEETNHEFSSAFCNGDYEWVNRAINGYSKMFFDCEYYKMSSDFFQTCFVILNEKHRDFLKKVVDWYWENKDQIIPSYDIVKCGSDQPLINLLTKKFGVDVNFLPYKYSIMDLHRKNLIYTDSTWNWWQDDLTNLYNSGWVYQFNAIPQNRMGRDQAYWMERIYKDLYR
;
A
#
# COMPACT_ATOMS: atom_id res chain seq x y z
N MET A 1 -17.25 -17.04 -14.93
CA MET A 1 -15.83 -17.21 -14.56
C MET A 1 -15.54 -16.23 -13.43
N LYS A 2 -14.77 -16.64 -12.43
CA LYS A 2 -14.27 -15.71 -11.42
C LYS A 2 -13.36 -14.69 -12.09
N LYS A 3 -13.47 -13.41 -11.70
CA LYS A 3 -12.64 -12.32 -12.21
C LYS A 3 -11.52 -12.00 -11.24
N ASN A 4 -10.47 -11.38 -11.73
CA ASN A 4 -9.54 -10.70 -10.85
C ASN A 4 -10.20 -9.46 -10.27
N VAL A 5 -9.83 -9.08 -9.04
CA VAL A 5 -10.43 -7.96 -8.32
C VAL A 5 -9.34 -7.00 -7.88
N VAL A 6 -9.56 -5.70 -8.03
CA VAL A 6 -8.78 -4.67 -7.36
C VAL A 6 -9.60 -4.14 -6.19
N LEU A 7 -9.08 -4.29 -4.96
CA LEU A 7 -9.69 -3.77 -3.75
C LEU A 7 -8.89 -2.58 -3.23
N ILE A 8 -9.56 -1.45 -3.06
CA ILE A 8 -8.99 -0.22 -2.50
C ILE A 8 -9.71 0.13 -1.19
N PRO A 9 -9.01 0.17 -0.04
CA PRO A 9 -9.56 0.71 1.19
C PRO A 9 -9.52 2.25 1.14
N TRP A 10 -10.67 2.89 1.15
CA TRP A 10 -10.80 4.33 1.33
C TRP A 10 -12.07 4.68 2.09
N ILE A 11 -11.91 4.98 3.36
CA ILE A 11 -12.99 5.36 4.25
C ILE A 11 -12.94 6.86 4.45
N GLU A 12 -13.97 7.56 3.99
CA GLU A 12 -14.10 8.99 4.21
C GLU A 12 -14.33 9.26 5.71
N ARG A 13 -13.61 10.25 6.23
CA ARG A 13 -13.73 10.71 7.61
C ARG A 13 -14.13 12.17 7.61
N GLU A 14 -15.06 12.54 8.48
CA GLU A 14 -15.45 13.93 8.71
C GLU A 14 -14.31 14.78 9.28
N GLU A 15 -13.43 14.15 10.07
CA GLU A 15 -12.19 14.77 10.56
C GLU A 15 -11.01 13.80 10.36
N ALA A 16 -9.91 14.33 9.80
CA ALA A 16 -8.65 13.57 9.69
C ALA A 16 -8.00 13.44 11.07
N VAL A 17 -8.41 12.45 11.85
CA VAL A 17 -7.75 12.11 13.12
C VAL A 17 -6.41 11.47 12.78
N ASN A 18 -5.35 12.27 12.85
CA ASN A 18 -3.99 11.76 12.70
C ASN A 18 -3.55 11.08 13.99
N SER A 19 -3.17 9.82 13.90
CA SER A 19 -2.51 9.08 14.99
C SER A 19 -1.20 9.73 15.49
N SER A 20 -0.68 10.74 14.79
CA SER A 20 0.56 11.44 15.13
C SER A 20 0.40 12.89 15.59
N GLY A 21 -0.82 13.42 15.74
CA GLY A 21 -1.08 14.76 16.29
C GLY A 21 -0.47 15.95 15.51
N ILE A 22 0.24 15.70 14.43
CA ILE A 22 0.79 16.73 13.56
C ILE A 22 -0.27 17.06 12.52
N GLY A 23 -0.76 18.29 12.51
CA GLY A 23 -1.74 18.80 11.55
C GLY A 23 -1.24 18.65 10.11
N ARG A 24 -1.42 17.48 9.54
CA ARG A 24 -1.14 17.21 8.14
C ARG A 24 -2.36 17.62 7.34
N ALA A 25 -2.11 18.33 6.23
CA ALA A 25 -3.13 18.60 5.23
C ALA A 25 -3.92 17.31 4.92
N ASP A 26 -5.22 17.45 4.70
CA ASP A 26 -6.11 16.34 4.39
C ASP A 26 -5.58 15.55 3.18
N ARG A 27 -4.92 14.43 3.49
CA ARG A 27 -4.30 13.56 2.47
C ARG A 27 -5.33 12.89 1.58
N THR A 28 -6.56 12.75 2.06
CA THR A 28 -7.61 12.02 1.34
C THR A 28 -8.12 12.77 0.11
N LYS A 29 -7.86 14.09 0.01
CA LYS A 29 -8.27 14.91 -1.15
C LYS A 29 -7.74 14.40 -2.49
N GLY A 30 -6.57 13.75 -2.48
CA GLY A 30 -5.96 13.17 -3.68
C GLY A 30 -6.52 11.80 -4.07
N TYR A 31 -7.11 11.07 -3.14
CA TYR A 31 -7.46 9.64 -3.32
C TYR A 31 -8.46 9.39 -4.45
N LYS A 32 -9.37 10.35 -4.71
CA LYS A 32 -10.29 10.25 -5.86
C LYS A 32 -9.57 10.03 -7.19
N TYR A 33 -8.41 10.65 -7.39
CA TYR A 33 -7.62 10.50 -8.61
C TYR A 33 -6.97 9.12 -8.70
N GLY A 34 -6.53 8.58 -7.57
CA GLY A 34 -6.08 7.19 -7.47
C GLY A 34 -7.21 6.22 -7.82
N VAL A 35 -8.33 6.33 -7.11
CA VAL A 35 -9.52 5.49 -7.33
C VAL A 35 -9.99 5.55 -8.79
N ASP A 36 -10.07 6.75 -9.38
CA ASP A 36 -10.51 6.90 -10.77
C ASP A 36 -9.52 6.27 -11.77
N SER A 37 -8.22 6.37 -11.51
CA SER A 37 -7.20 5.72 -12.36
C SER A 37 -7.36 4.20 -12.34
N TRP A 38 -7.55 3.62 -11.14
CA TRP A 38 -7.75 2.18 -10.97
C TRP A 38 -9.05 1.69 -11.59
N LYS A 39 -10.16 2.44 -11.47
CA LYS A 39 -11.41 2.10 -12.14
C LYS A 39 -11.24 2.00 -13.66
N GLN A 40 -10.60 2.99 -14.29
CA GLN A 40 -10.37 2.99 -15.73
C GLN A 40 -9.46 1.82 -16.17
N TRP A 41 -8.41 1.52 -15.39
CA TRP A 41 -7.55 0.38 -15.65
C TRP A 41 -8.32 -0.94 -15.53
N CYS A 42 -9.15 -1.10 -14.50
CA CYS A 42 -10.00 -2.28 -14.30
C CYS A 42 -10.97 -2.49 -15.47
N GLU A 43 -11.63 -1.44 -15.93
CA GLU A 43 -12.52 -1.48 -17.10
C GLU A 43 -11.77 -1.94 -18.35
N LYS A 44 -10.56 -1.41 -18.59
CA LYS A 44 -9.72 -1.77 -19.75
C LYS A 44 -9.32 -3.25 -19.75
N HIS A 45 -9.11 -3.84 -18.59
CA HIS A 45 -8.57 -5.21 -18.43
C HIS A 45 -9.61 -6.25 -18.01
N ASP A 46 -10.90 -5.91 -18.01
CA ASP A 46 -12.00 -6.78 -17.52
C ASP A 46 -11.77 -7.30 -16.09
N VAL A 47 -11.23 -6.42 -15.22
CA VAL A 47 -10.98 -6.66 -13.79
C VAL A 47 -12.09 -6.01 -12.98
N GLU A 48 -12.57 -6.64 -11.93
CA GLU A 48 -13.57 -6.07 -11.05
C GLU A 48 -12.95 -5.06 -10.09
N PHE A 49 -13.61 -3.92 -9.89
CA PHE A 49 -13.17 -2.89 -8.96
C PHE A 49 -14.06 -2.90 -7.71
N PHE A 50 -13.44 -3.00 -6.52
CA PHE A 50 -14.12 -2.96 -5.24
C PHE A 50 -13.55 -1.87 -4.34
N LEU A 51 -14.40 -0.94 -3.89
CA LEU A 51 -14.05 0.09 -2.92
C LEU A 51 -14.50 -0.36 -1.52
N MET A 52 -13.56 -0.53 -0.61
CA MET A 52 -13.87 -0.73 0.80
C MET A 52 -14.02 0.64 1.47
N ASP A 53 -15.26 1.09 1.62
CA ASP A 53 -15.63 2.41 2.14
C ASP A 53 -16.17 2.38 3.57
N THR A 54 -16.25 1.20 4.17
CA THR A 54 -16.83 0.98 5.49
C THR A 54 -15.88 0.19 6.39
N LEU A 55 -15.75 0.62 7.65
CA LEU A 55 -15.00 -0.11 8.68
C LEU A 55 -15.72 -1.41 9.04
N LEU A 56 -14.95 -2.49 9.21
CA LEU A 56 -15.47 -3.77 9.70
C LEU A 56 -15.70 -3.75 11.20
N VAL A 57 -14.81 -3.09 11.92
CA VAL A 57 -14.85 -2.90 13.37
C VAL A 57 -14.47 -1.44 13.68
N PRO A 58 -14.86 -0.92 14.87
CA PRO A 58 -14.45 0.42 15.26
C PRO A 58 -12.93 0.60 15.23
N GLU A 59 -12.46 1.77 14.77
CA GLU A 59 -11.02 2.06 14.69
C GLU A 59 -10.31 2.03 16.05
N SER A 60 -11.06 2.26 17.16
CA SER A 60 -10.57 2.09 18.51
C SER A 60 -10.20 0.64 18.88
N GLU A 61 -10.74 -0.33 18.14
CA GLU A 61 -10.44 -1.76 18.33
C GLU A 61 -9.40 -2.28 17.35
N MET A 62 -9.46 -1.83 16.09
CA MET A 62 -8.50 -2.22 15.06
C MET A 62 -8.18 -1.06 14.14
N VAL A 63 -6.90 -0.71 14.06
CA VAL A 63 -6.39 0.33 13.17
C VAL A 63 -6.78 0.00 11.72
N ILE A 64 -7.20 1.02 10.97
CA ILE A 64 -7.72 0.86 9.60
C ILE A 64 -6.80 0.07 8.67
N THR A 65 -5.50 0.26 8.77
CA THR A 65 -4.51 -0.46 7.95
C THR A 65 -4.49 -1.97 8.19
N TRP A 66 -5.00 -2.43 9.34
CA TRP A 66 -5.13 -3.85 9.62
C TRP A 66 -6.46 -4.43 9.17
N GLN A 67 -7.52 -3.63 9.08
CA GLN A 67 -8.83 -4.11 8.66
C GLN A 67 -8.85 -4.60 7.21
N ARG A 68 -7.99 -4.09 6.37
CA ARG A 68 -7.86 -4.54 4.98
C ARG A 68 -7.41 -6.00 4.83
N TRP A 69 -6.80 -6.59 5.88
CA TRP A 69 -6.37 -7.99 5.85
C TRP A 69 -7.52 -8.98 5.98
N TYR A 70 -8.75 -8.51 6.22
CA TYR A 70 -9.99 -9.27 6.04
C TYR A 70 -10.47 -9.30 4.56
N VAL A 71 -9.59 -8.99 3.62
CA VAL A 71 -9.92 -8.76 2.21
C VAL A 71 -10.81 -9.83 1.59
N LEU A 72 -10.55 -11.12 1.84
CA LEU A 72 -11.35 -12.21 1.27
C LEU A 72 -12.74 -12.29 1.91
N GLU A 73 -12.83 -12.11 3.22
CA GLU A 73 -14.12 -12.07 3.93
C GLU A 73 -14.95 -10.84 3.55
N ILE A 74 -14.29 -9.71 3.26
CA ILE A 74 -14.96 -8.49 2.78
C ILE A 74 -15.62 -8.76 1.43
N LEU A 75 -14.89 -9.32 0.49
CA LEU A 75 -15.41 -9.64 -0.84
C LEU A 75 -16.58 -10.65 -0.76
N GLU A 76 -16.42 -11.72 0.01
CA GLU A 76 -17.46 -12.74 0.17
C GLU A 76 -18.73 -12.18 0.80
N LYS A 77 -18.62 -11.36 1.85
CA LYS A 77 -19.80 -10.72 2.48
C LYS A 77 -20.55 -9.79 1.53
N ASN A 78 -19.86 -9.26 0.52
CA ASN A 78 -20.44 -8.41 -0.52
C ASN A 78 -20.84 -9.19 -1.78
N GLY A 79 -20.74 -10.54 -1.77
CA GLY A 79 -21.13 -11.39 -2.88
C GLY A 79 -20.22 -11.28 -4.10
N VAL A 80 -18.97 -10.85 -3.92
CA VAL A 80 -17.98 -10.70 -4.98
C VAL A 80 -17.16 -11.97 -5.09
N ASP A 81 -17.29 -12.67 -6.23
CA ASP A 81 -16.45 -13.81 -6.57
C ASP A 81 -15.13 -13.35 -7.17
N TYR A 82 -14.01 -13.93 -6.75
CA TYR A 82 -12.67 -13.56 -7.20
C TYR A 82 -11.84 -14.77 -7.63
N ASP A 83 -10.93 -14.55 -8.58
CA ASP A 83 -9.81 -15.44 -8.89
C ASP A 83 -8.56 -15.01 -8.11
N GLN A 84 -8.07 -13.80 -8.37
CA GLN A 84 -7.02 -13.16 -7.63
C GLN A 84 -7.49 -11.77 -7.16
N VAL A 85 -6.93 -11.27 -6.06
CA VAL A 85 -7.26 -9.96 -5.49
C VAL A 85 -6.00 -9.14 -5.34
N LEU A 86 -5.94 -7.96 -5.97
CA LEU A 86 -4.98 -6.92 -5.61
C LEU A 86 -5.55 -6.07 -4.49
N LEU A 87 -4.84 -6.03 -3.38
CA LEU A 87 -5.03 -5.06 -2.32
C LEU A 87 -4.06 -3.90 -2.55
N VAL A 88 -4.58 -2.70 -2.83
CA VAL A 88 -3.76 -1.51 -3.13
C VAL A 88 -4.26 -0.28 -2.40
N ASP A 89 -3.33 0.60 -1.99
CA ASP A 89 -3.67 1.80 -1.24
C ASP A 89 -4.29 2.89 -2.15
N ALA A 90 -5.23 3.66 -1.61
CA ALA A 90 -5.93 4.74 -2.33
C ALA A 90 -5.00 5.90 -2.74
N ASP A 91 -3.84 6.04 -2.08
CA ASP A 91 -2.82 7.03 -2.44
C ASP A 91 -1.87 6.54 -3.55
N SER A 92 -2.40 5.80 -4.50
CA SER A 92 -1.67 5.35 -5.69
C SER A 92 -2.38 5.77 -6.98
N VAL A 93 -1.61 6.01 -8.04
CA VAL A 93 -2.11 6.24 -9.40
C VAL A 93 -1.48 5.22 -10.33
N ILE A 94 -2.29 4.52 -11.12
CA ILE A 94 -1.83 3.58 -12.13
C ILE A 94 -1.74 4.24 -13.52
N HIS A 95 -0.71 3.89 -14.29
CA HIS A 95 -0.57 4.34 -15.68
C HIS A 95 -1.61 3.62 -16.57
N PRO A 96 -2.29 4.30 -17.52
CA PRO A 96 -3.32 3.69 -18.37
C PRO A 96 -2.78 2.56 -19.27
N ASP A 97 -1.47 2.56 -19.57
CA ASP A 97 -0.83 1.52 -20.36
C ASP A 97 -0.18 0.41 -19.52
N CYS A 98 -0.41 0.40 -18.21
CA CYS A 98 0.05 -0.69 -17.36
C CYS A 98 -0.54 -2.02 -17.88
N PRO A 99 0.30 -3.03 -18.17
CA PRO A 99 -0.18 -4.35 -18.58
C PRO A 99 -0.93 -5.04 -17.44
N ASN A 100 -1.67 -6.10 -17.77
CA ASN A 100 -2.34 -6.92 -16.79
C ASN A 100 -1.34 -7.75 -15.98
N PHE A 101 -0.93 -7.25 -14.82
CA PHE A 101 0.05 -7.87 -13.95
C PHE A 101 -0.45 -9.14 -13.25
N PHE A 102 -1.75 -9.42 -13.24
CA PHE A 102 -2.28 -10.68 -12.71
C PHE A 102 -1.77 -11.91 -13.47
N GLU A 103 -1.35 -11.73 -14.71
CA GLU A 103 -0.78 -12.79 -15.53
C GLU A 103 0.66 -13.18 -15.10
N GLU A 104 1.34 -12.31 -14.34
CA GLU A 104 2.72 -12.53 -13.89
C GLU A 104 2.80 -13.14 -12.46
N THR A 105 1.66 -13.35 -11.79
CA THR A 105 1.63 -13.75 -10.37
C THR A 105 1.70 -15.25 -10.13
N ASN A 106 1.38 -16.07 -11.12
CA ASN A 106 1.23 -17.52 -10.99
C ASN A 106 0.28 -17.96 -9.85
N HIS A 107 -0.68 -17.10 -9.46
CA HIS A 107 -1.56 -17.28 -8.30
C HIS A 107 -0.79 -17.44 -6.97
N GLU A 108 0.40 -16.88 -6.87
CA GLU A 108 1.22 -16.84 -5.66
C GLU A 108 0.95 -15.56 -4.88
N PHE A 109 1.31 -15.52 -3.59
CA PHE A 109 1.32 -14.29 -2.82
C PHE A 109 2.36 -13.36 -3.43
N SER A 110 1.91 -12.34 -4.13
CA SER A 110 2.77 -11.48 -4.94
C SER A 110 2.76 -10.05 -4.46
N SER A 111 3.91 -9.42 -4.48
CA SER A 111 4.05 -7.99 -4.17
C SER A 111 5.28 -7.42 -4.85
N ALA A 112 5.38 -6.10 -4.92
CA ALA A 112 6.59 -5.44 -5.33
C ALA A 112 7.58 -5.32 -4.15
N PHE A 113 8.87 -5.39 -4.46
CA PHE A 113 9.94 -5.10 -3.51
C PHE A 113 9.76 -3.68 -2.92
N CYS A 114 10.01 -3.52 -1.61
CA CYS A 114 9.98 -2.21 -0.98
C CYS A 114 11.22 -1.41 -1.40
N ASN A 115 11.06 -0.65 -2.47
CA ASN A 115 12.11 0.20 -3.04
C ASN A 115 12.20 1.59 -2.38
N GLY A 116 11.74 1.71 -1.13
CA GLY A 116 11.78 2.92 -0.33
C GLY A 116 13.11 3.16 0.40
N ASP A 117 13.03 3.86 1.52
CA ASP A 117 14.19 4.21 2.34
C ASP A 117 14.75 3.00 3.10
N TYR A 118 16.00 2.66 2.83
CA TYR A 118 16.68 1.53 3.49
C TYR A 118 16.86 1.70 5.00
N GLU A 119 17.06 2.91 5.49
CA GLU A 119 17.14 3.18 6.94
C GLU A 119 15.82 2.83 7.60
N TRP A 120 14.72 3.28 7.01
CA TRP A 120 13.37 2.99 7.48
C TRP A 120 13.10 1.46 7.49
N VAL A 121 13.45 0.76 6.41
CA VAL A 121 13.26 -0.69 6.29
C VAL A 121 14.06 -1.44 7.36
N ASN A 122 15.34 -1.11 7.52
CA ASN A 122 16.20 -1.78 8.50
C ASN A 122 15.76 -1.51 9.94
N ARG A 123 15.34 -0.28 10.26
CA ARG A 123 14.80 0.07 11.57
C ARG A 123 13.49 -0.67 11.84
N ALA A 124 12.62 -0.78 10.84
CA ALA A 124 11.38 -1.54 10.92
C ALA A 124 11.65 -3.03 11.20
N ILE A 125 12.49 -3.68 10.41
CA ILE A 125 12.87 -5.09 10.61
C ILE A 125 13.44 -5.31 12.01
N ASN A 126 14.45 -4.53 12.39
CA ASN A 126 15.13 -4.70 13.68
C ASN A 126 14.21 -4.40 14.88
N GLY A 127 13.43 -3.32 14.80
CA GLY A 127 12.54 -2.91 15.89
C GLY A 127 11.44 -3.93 16.14
N TYR A 128 10.67 -4.26 15.12
CA TYR A 128 9.54 -5.18 15.26
C TYR A 128 9.96 -6.63 15.48
N SER A 129 11.08 -7.08 14.87
CA SER A 129 11.61 -8.43 15.14
C SER A 129 11.98 -8.61 16.60
N LYS A 130 12.60 -7.61 17.24
CA LYS A 130 12.95 -7.64 18.66
C LYS A 130 11.72 -7.58 19.56
N MET A 131 10.73 -6.76 19.21
CA MET A 131 9.57 -6.53 20.07
C MET A 131 8.59 -7.71 20.10
N PHE A 132 8.43 -8.40 18.98
CA PHE A 132 7.36 -9.38 18.81
C PHE A 132 7.82 -10.80 18.52
N PHE A 133 9.10 -11.00 18.18
CA PHE A 133 9.56 -12.28 17.65
C PHE A 133 10.92 -12.72 18.22
N ASP A 134 11.44 -12.08 19.26
CA ASP A 134 12.75 -12.36 19.85
C ASP A 134 13.89 -12.49 18.82
N CYS A 135 13.82 -11.74 17.73
CA CYS A 135 14.69 -11.81 16.56
C CYS A 135 14.63 -13.15 15.79
N GLU A 136 13.67 -14.01 16.06
CA GLU A 136 13.57 -15.35 15.44
C GLU A 136 13.28 -15.26 13.92
N TYR A 137 12.39 -14.34 13.55
CA TYR A 137 11.95 -14.18 12.16
C TYR A 137 12.65 -13.00 11.48
N TYR A 138 13.99 -13.04 11.49
CA TYR A 138 14.78 -12.04 10.79
C TYR A 138 14.51 -12.08 9.27
N LYS A 139 14.38 -10.92 8.67
CA LYS A 139 14.20 -10.76 7.24
C LYS A 139 15.26 -9.81 6.68
N MET A 140 15.82 -10.14 5.53
CA MET A 140 16.73 -9.23 4.85
C MET A 140 15.95 -8.07 4.24
N SER A 141 16.58 -6.89 4.15
CA SER A 141 15.93 -5.73 3.50
C SER A 141 15.60 -5.99 2.03
N SER A 142 16.38 -6.86 1.36
CA SER A 142 16.11 -7.32 -0.01
C SER A 142 14.83 -8.15 -0.17
N ASP A 143 14.32 -8.72 0.92
CA ASP A 143 13.12 -9.55 0.91
C ASP A 143 11.91 -8.82 1.48
N PHE A 144 12.05 -7.51 1.74
CA PHE A 144 11.00 -6.69 2.33
C PHE A 144 10.08 -6.16 1.24
N PHE A 145 8.81 -6.54 1.29
CA PHE A 145 7.82 -6.17 0.29
C PHE A 145 6.90 -5.03 0.75
N GLN A 146 6.21 -4.44 -0.21
CA GLN A 146 5.23 -3.37 0.00
C GLN A 146 3.87 -3.97 0.34
N THR A 147 3.21 -3.52 1.43
CA THR A 147 1.83 -3.89 1.72
C THR A 147 0.81 -2.97 1.05
N CYS A 148 1.26 -1.88 0.47
CA CYS A 148 0.41 -1.01 -0.35
C CYS A 148 0.14 -1.56 -1.77
N PHE A 149 0.69 -2.74 -2.11
CA PHE A 149 0.46 -3.43 -3.37
C PHE A 149 0.68 -4.94 -3.16
N VAL A 150 -0.38 -5.67 -2.83
CA VAL A 150 -0.32 -7.12 -2.56
C VAL A 150 -1.36 -7.84 -3.38
N ILE A 151 -0.94 -8.86 -4.13
CA ILE A 151 -1.84 -9.75 -4.86
C ILE A 151 -1.90 -11.09 -4.14
N LEU A 152 -3.10 -11.58 -3.91
CA LEU A 152 -3.38 -12.80 -3.19
C LEU A 152 -4.64 -13.49 -3.75
N ASN A 153 -4.95 -14.68 -3.24
CA ASN A 153 -6.13 -15.44 -3.65
C ASN A 153 -6.58 -16.41 -2.55
N GLU A 154 -7.52 -17.28 -2.85
CA GLU A 154 -8.09 -18.24 -1.90
C GLU A 154 -7.05 -19.12 -1.18
N LYS A 155 -5.92 -19.46 -1.83
CA LYS A 155 -4.85 -20.28 -1.21
C LYS A 155 -4.22 -19.60 0.02
N HIS A 156 -4.38 -18.28 0.14
CA HIS A 156 -3.79 -17.46 1.23
C HIS A 156 -4.77 -17.22 2.39
N ARG A 157 -5.98 -17.77 2.35
CA ARG A 157 -7.01 -17.60 3.38
C ARG A 157 -6.51 -17.96 4.79
N ASP A 158 -5.87 -19.12 4.93
CA ASP A 158 -5.35 -19.55 6.22
C ASP A 158 -4.24 -18.61 6.75
N PHE A 159 -3.44 -18.06 5.85
CA PHE A 159 -2.44 -17.05 6.21
C PHE A 159 -3.11 -15.77 6.69
N LEU A 160 -4.08 -15.25 5.94
CA LEU A 160 -4.81 -14.02 6.32
C LEU A 160 -5.50 -14.19 7.66
N LYS A 161 -6.14 -15.34 7.89
CA LYS A 161 -6.74 -15.65 9.19
C LYS A 161 -5.71 -15.60 10.31
N LYS A 162 -4.54 -16.24 10.14
CA LYS A 162 -3.45 -16.20 11.13
C LYS A 162 -2.93 -14.79 11.36
N VAL A 163 -2.88 -13.94 10.34
CA VAL A 163 -2.49 -12.52 10.46
C VAL A 163 -3.48 -11.77 11.35
N VAL A 164 -4.77 -11.94 11.10
CA VAL A 164 -5.84 -11.29 11.86
C VAL A 164 -5.88 -11.81 13.31
N ASP A 165 -5.82 -13.13 13.50
CA ASP A 165 -5.77 -13.75 14.83
C ASP A 165 -4.56 -13.21 15.62
N TRP A 166 -3.39 -13.13 14.98
CA TRP A 166 -2.17 -12.58 15.59
C TRP A 166 -2.34 -11.10 15.98
N TYR A 167 -3.02 -10.29 15.17
CA TYR A 167 -3.33 -8.91 15.53
C TYR A 167 -4.13 -8.85 16.83
N TRP A 168 -5.21 -9.64 16.93
CA TRP A 168 -6.06 -9.64 18.14
C TRP A 168 -5.34 -10.11 19.39
N GLU A 169 -4.43 -11.07 19.26
CA GLU A 169 -3.59 -11.53 20.35
C GLU A 169 -2.58 -10.49 20.85
N ASN A 170 -2.13 -9.58 19.96
CA ASN A 170 -1.04 -8.64 20.23
C ASN A 170 -1.45 -7.17 20.18
N LYS A 171 -2.73 -6.83 19.98
CA LYS A 171 -3.20 -5.47 19.72
C LYS A 171 -2.75 -4.44 20.76
N ASP A 172 -2.71 -4.83 22.04
CA ASP A 172 -2.33 -3.94 23.14
C ASP A 172 -0.85 -3.54 23.11
N GLN A 173 -0.02 -4.29 22.38
CA GLN A 173 1.41 -3.99 22.16
C GLN A 173 1.65 -3.34 20.79
N ILE A 174 0.83 -3.64 19.78
CA ILE A 174 1.01 -3.14 18.41
C ILE A 174 0.92 -1.62 18.37
N ILE A 175 -0.14 -1.03 18.95
CA ILE A 175 -0.34 0.43 18.88
C ILE A 175 0.81 1.19 19.56
N PRO A 176 1.22 0.86 20.81
CA PRO A 176 2.39 1.50 21.42
C PRO A 176 3.69 1.28 20.65
N SER A 177 3.84 0.17 19.94
CA SER A 177 5.05 -0.12 19.17
C SER A 177 5.28 0.89 18.03
N TYR A 178 4.23 1.50 17.49
CA TYR A 178 4.36 2.51 16.43
C TYR A 178 5.12 3.75 16.90
N ASP A 179 4.92 4.16 18.15
CA ASP A 179 5.61 5.30 18.74
C ASP A 179 7.07 4.97 19.11
N ILE A 180 7.35 3.70 19.39
CA ILE A 180 8.71 3.24 19.74
C ILE A 180 9.57 3.06 18.49
N VAL A 181 9.08 2.28 17.52
CA VAL A 181 9.83 1.94 16.30
C VAL A 181 9.79 3.06 15.27
N LYS A 182 8.67 3.80 15.20
CA LYS A 182 8.41 4.92 14.25
C LYS A 182 8.57 4.51 12.78
N CYS A 183 8.15 3.29 12.45
CA CYS A 183 8.27 2.73 11.12
C CYS A 183 6.99 2.01 10.70
N GLY A 184 6.09 2.73 10.02
CA GLY A 184 4.87 2.15 9.47
C GLY A 184 3.91 1.58 10.53
N SER A 185 2.87 0.92 10.04
CA SER A 185 1.86 0.27 10.89
C SER A 185 1.88 -1.25 10.68
N ASP A 186 1.21 -1.73 9.65
CA ASP A 186 1.08 -3.15 9.34
C ASP A 186 2.25 -3.70 8.51
N GLN A 187 2.82 -2.92 7.58
CA GLN A 187 3.81 -3.41 6.62
C GLN A 187 4.99 -4.19 7.26
N PRO A 188 5.68 -3.68 8.29
CA PRO A 188 6.78 -4.43 8.89
C PRO A 188 6.32 -5.76 9.52
N LEU A 189 5.19 -5.72 10.21
CA LEU A 189 4.65 -6.88 10.90
C LEU A 189 4.18 -7.95 9.92
N ILE A 190 3.50 -7.58 8.85
CA ILE A 190 3.09 -8.50 7.79
C ILE A 190 4.31 -9.16 7.13
N ASN A 191 5.37 -8.39 6.86
CA ASN A 191 6.62 -8.95 6.36
C ASN A 191 7.23 -10.00 7.29
N LEU A 192 7.20 -9.80 8.60
CA LEU A 192 7.67 -10.78 9.57
C LEU A 192 6.72 -11.98 9.70
N LEU A 193 5.41 -11.74 9.62
CA LEU A 193 4.40 -12.79 9.69
C LEU A 193 4.44 -13.72 8.45
N THR A 194 4.76 -13.23 7.25
CA THR A 194 4.99 -14.13 6.12
C THR A 194 6.13 -15.10 6.42
N LYS A 195 7.22 -14.62 7.04
CA LYS A 195 8.33 -15.48 7.45
C LYS A 195 7.91 -16.46 8.53
N LYS A 196 7.20 -15.99 9.57
CA LYS A 196 6.70 -16.82 10.68
C LYS A 196 5.80 -17.95 10.19
N PHE A 197 4.91 -17.66 9.23
CA PHE A 197 3.92 -18.62 8.76
C PHE A 197 4.33 -19.37 7.48
N GLY A 198 5.58 -19.17 7.02
CA GLY A 198 6.14 -19.90 5.88
C GLY A 198 5.46 -19.58 4.56
N VAL A 199 5.08 -18.31 4.35
CA VAL A 199 4.53 -17.84 3.07
C VAL A 199 5.63 -17.25 2.22
N ASP A 200 5.86 -17.87 1.07
CA ASP A 200 6.77 -17.35 0.07
C ASP A 200 6.13 -16.18 -0.67
N VAL A 201 6.94 -15.18 -0.98
CA VAL A 201 6.51 -13.97 -1.68
C VAL A 201 7.09 -13.98 -3.09
N ASN A 202 6.22 -13.98 -4.09
CA ASN A 202 6.62 -13.76 -5.48
C ASN A 202 6.84 -12.26 -5.71
N PHE A 203 8.08 -11.86 -5.96
CA PHE A 203 8.44 -10.47 -6.19
C PHE A 203 8.20 -10.07 -7.65
N LEU A 204 7.19 -9.26 -7.86
CA LEU A 204 6.97 -8.60 -9.14
C LEU A 204 8.05 -7.54 -9.40
N PRO A 205 8.38 -7.25 -10.67
CA PRO A 205 9.28 -6.16 -11.00
C PRO A 205 8.87 -4.84 -10.35
N TYR A 206 9.84 -4.08 -9.84
CA TYR A 206 9.57 -2.84 -9.09
C TYR A 206 8.76 -1.79 -9.88
N LYS A 207 8.76 -1.87 -11.21
CA LYS A 207 7.95 -1.01 -12.08
C LYS A 207 6.43 -1.08 -11.80
N TYR A 208 5.96 -2.15 -11.16
CA TYR A 208 4.56 -2.29 -10.77
C TYR A 208 4.19 -1.58 -9.47
N SER A 209 5.16 -1.12 -8.68
CA SER A 209 4.86 -0.25 -7.53
C SER A 209 6.10 0.55 -7.13
N ILE A 210 6.08 1.84 -7.47
CA ILE A 210 7.18 2.77 -7.18
C ILE A 210 6.77 3.66 -6.02
N MET A 211 7.48 3.54 -4.90
CA MET A 211 7.26 4.36 -3.70
C MET A 211 8.41 5.35 -3.48
N ASP A 212 8.24 6.25 -2.49
CA ASP A 212 9.21 7.29 -2.15
C ASP A 212 9.60 8.19 -3.34
N LEU A 213 8.60 8.60 -4.11
CA LEU A 213 8.77 9.38 -5.34
C LEU A 213 9.62 10.64 -5.13
N HIS A 214 9.44 11.32 -4.00
CA HIS A 214 10.17 12.52 -3.64
C HIS A 214 11.64 12.26 -3.32
N ARG A 215 11.97 11.14 -2.63
CA ARG A 215 13.35 10.76 -2.31
C ARG A 215 14.13 10.25 -3.52
N LYS A 216 13.41 9.75 -4.52
CA LYS A 216 13.97 9.32 -5.81
C LYS A 216 14.10 10.46 -6.83
N ASN A 217 13.74 11.68 -6.44
CA ASN A 217 13.71 12.84 -7.34
C ASN A 217 12.80 12.67 -8.57
N LEU A 218 11.76 11.85 -8.44
CA LEU A 218 10.76 11.65 -9.50
C LEU A 218 9.66 12.71 -9.49
N ILE A 219 9.47 13.36 -8.33
CA ILE A 219 8.64 14.54 -8.14
C ILE A 219 9.41 15.58 -7.34
N TYR A 220 9.07 16.85 -7.55
CA TYR A 220 9.74 17.95 -6.86
C TYR A 220 9.23 18.16 -5.43
N THR A 221 10.18 18.19 -4.49
CA THR A 221 9.95 18.68 -3.13
C THR A 221 11.08 19.65 -2.75
N ASP A 222 10.92 20.41 -1.66
CA ASP A 222 11.97 21.35 -1.22
C ASP A 222 13.27 20.67 -0.77
N SER A 223 13.22 19.38 -0.50
CA SER A 223 14.40 18.57 -0.17
C SER A 223 15.18 18.12 -1.41
N THR A 224 14.60 18.28 -2.60
CA THR A 224 15.21 17.90 -3.87
C THR A 224 15.48 19.13 -4.71
N TRP A 225 16.69 19.24 -5.22
CA TRP A 225 17.05 20.31 -6.12
C TRP A 225 17.08 19.78 -7.55
N ASN A 226 16.02 20.09 -8.32
CA ASN A 226 15.90 19.78 -9.73
C ASN A 226 15.51 21.03 -10.51
N TRP A 227 16.31 21.43 -11.48
CA TRP A 227 15.98 22.57 -12.34
C TRP A 227 14.90 22.23 -13.38
N TRP A 228 14.61 20.93 -13.58
CA TRP A 228 13.52 20.43 -14.43
C TRP A 228 12.31 19.92 -13.65
N GLN A 229 12.07 20.44 -12.50
CA GLN A 229 11.11 19.97 -11.49
C GLN A 229 9.65 19.82 -11.94
N ASP A 230 9.29 20.43 -13.08
CA ASP A 230 7.97 20.29 -13.69
C ASP A 230 7.92 19.23 -14.80
N ASP A 231 9.05 18.62 -15.15
CA ASP A 231 9.14 17.53 -16.10
C ASP A 231 8.98 16.19 -15.39
N LEU A 232 7.91 15.46 -15.71
CA LEU A 232 7.58 14.16 -15.13
C LEU A 232 7.99 12.97 -16.01
N THR A 233 8.73 13.21 -17.10
CA THR A 233 9.17 12.16 -18.04
C THR A 233 9.89 11.03 -17.32
N ASN A 234 10.78 11.34 -16.37
CA ASN A 234 11.50 10.33 -15.59
C ASN A 234 10.55 9.49 -14.71
N LEU A 235 9.50 10.08 -14.17
CA LEU A 235 8.48 9.36 -13.43
C LEU A 235 7.76 8.36 -14.35
N TYR A 236 7.26 8.82 -15.50
CA TYR A 236 6.50 8.00 -16.43
C TYR A 236 7.33 6.87 -17.04
N ASN A 237 8.63 7.08 -17.19
CA ASN A 237 9.56 6.06 -17.66
C ASN A 237 10.01 5.08 -16.56
N SER A 238 9.69 5.36 -15.28
CA SER A 238 10.16 4.53 -14.16
C SER A 238 9.29 3.30 -13.90
N GLY A 239 8.00 3.36 -14.23
CA GLY A 239 7.07 2.23 -14.03
C GLY A 239 5.62 2.62 -14.19
N TRP A 240 4.74 1.76 -13.69
CA TRP A 240 3.33 1.76 -13.98
C TRP A 240 2.43 2.23 -12.82
N VAL A 241 2.81 1.96 -11.56
CA VAL A 241 2.03 2.36 -10.40
C VAL A 241 2.88 3.24 -9.50
N TYR A 242 2.36 4.42 -9.20
CA TYR A 242 3.04 5.46 -8.42
C TYR A 242 2.39 5.56 -7.06
N GLN A 243 3.16 5.31 -5.98
CA GLN A 243 2.70 5.39 -4.59
C GLN A 243 3.04 6.76 -4.00
N PHE A 244 2.04 7.46 -3.50
CA PHE A 244 2.19 8.83 -2.98
C PHE A 244 2.35 8.86 -1.45
N ASN A 245 2.90 7.80 -0.89
CA ASN A 245 3.16 7.71 0.54
C ASN A 245 4.13 8.82 1.01
N ALA A 246 3.81 9.42 2.14
CA ALA A 246 4.68 10.35 2.87
C ALA A 246 5.24 11.55 2.06
N ILE A 247 4.54 12.01 1.03
CA ILE A 247 4.93 13.19 0.25
C ILE A 247 4.87 14.44 1.16
N PRO A 248 5.97 15.17 1.39
CA PRO A 248 5.95 16.40 2.13
C PRO A 248 5.34 17.54 1.29
N GLN A 249 4.63 18.47 1.94
CA GLN A 249 4.25 19.71 1.28
C GLN A 249 5.49 20.56 1.02
N ASN A 250 5.65 21.04 -0.22
CA ASN A 250 6.75 21.94 -0.57
C ASN A 250 6.37 23.42 -0.37
N ARG A 251 7.35 24.33 -0.53
CA ARG A 251 7.17 25.79 -0.39
C ARG A 251 6.16 26.40 -1.34
N MET A 252 5.85 25.71 -2.45
CA MET A 252 4.84 26.12 -3.43
C MET A 252 3.45 25.59 -3.08
N GLY A 253 3.28 24.94 -1.93
CA GLY A 253 2.02 24.34 -1.51
C GLY A 253 1.69 23.01 -2.21
N ARG A 254 2.64 22.44 -2.96
CA ARG A 254 2.46 21.17 -3.67
C ARG A 254 2.59 20.02 -2.68
N ASP A 255 1.49 19.42 -2.33
CA ASP A 255 1.38 18.27 -1.42
C ASP A 255 1.05 16.98 -2.18
N GLN A 256 0.73 15.93 -1.46
CA GLN A 256 0.32 14.64 -2.01
C GLN A 256 -0.87 14.78 -2.97
N ALA A 257 -1.91 15.52 -2.57
CA ALA A 257 -3.11 15.70 -3.38
C ALA A 257 -2.82 16.44 -4.70
N TYR A 258 -1.97 17.47 -4.65
CA TYR A 258 -1.51 18.17 -5.85
C TYR A 258 -0.82 17.22 -6.84
N TRP A 259 0.09 16.37 -6.35
CA TRP A 259 0.84 15.47 -7.23
C TRP A 259 -0.03 14.36 -7.81
N MET A 260 -0.96 13.80 -7.02
CA MET A 260 -1.91 12.81 -7.52
C MET A 260 -2.81 13.40 -8.62
N GLU A 261 -3.34 14.61 -8.39
CA GLU A 261 -4.15 15.32 -9.39
C GLU A 261 -3.38 15.61 -10.66
N ARG A 262 -2.16 16.13 -10.53
CA ARG A 262 -1.29 16.50 -11.66
C ARG A 262 -0.98 15.27 -12.53
N ILE A 263 -0.51 14.19 -11.91
CA ILE A 263 -0.12 12.97 -12.61
C ILE A 263 -1.33 12.31 -13.26
N TYR A 264 -2.45 12.23 -12.55
CA TYR A 264 -3.69 11.73 -13.13
C TYR A 264 -4.11 12.52 -14.37
N LYS A 265 -4.12 13.86 -14.29
CA LYS A 265 -4.49 14.72 -15.43
C LYS A 265 -3.52 14.60 -16.60
N ASP A 266 -2.25 14.37 -16.36
CA ASP A 266 -1.26 14.20 -17.43
C ASP A 266 -1.43 12.84 -18.14
N LEU A 267 -1.81 11.79 -17.42
CA LEU A 267 -1.94 10.44 -17.96
C LEU A 267 -3.32 10.12 -18.57
N TYR A 268 -4.38 10.74 -18.08
CA TYR A 268 -5.77 10.41 -18.43
C TYR A 268 -6.52 11.55 -19.15
N ARG A 269 -5.79 12.44 -19.79
CA ARG A 269 -6.36 13.51 -20.63
C ARG A 269 -6.67 13.04 -22.05
#